data_6c555fef361666058cd709b432a6afa2
#
_entry.id   6c555fef361666058cd709b432a6afa2
#
_cell.length_a   1.000
_cell.length_b   1.000
_cell.length_c   1.000
_cell.angle_alpha   90.00
_cell.angle_beta   90.00
_cell.angle_gamma   90.00
#
_symmetry.space_group_name_H-M   'P 1'
#
loop_
_entity.id
_entity.type
_entity.pdbx_description
1 polymer ?
#
loop_
_entity_poly.entity_id
_entity_poly.type
_entity_poly.pdbx_seq_one_letter_code
_entity_poly.pdbx_strand_id
1 'polypeptide(L)'
;MKIQLRNDSVIIEGYVNAVERPSKPLLSRFGEFIEKICAGAFGRAIERNNDIRILLNHNPERDLGGTATGELELTEDAIGLHARAVITDSQVIDDARHNNLVGWSFGFTDKDVTIIEDNETGLPLRAVRDLDLFEVSLLNREKTPAYSGTLVNVRDDKSINIGAVTEPEAIEVIDSVAQADEIAQEVVEAIKTETRAETAKTGGAETPAEINSDTQSCYNNSKYKNIITELHILRDSVKTNRR
;
A
#
# COMPACT_ATOMS: atom_id res chain seq x y z
N MET A 1 -1.73 7.40 1.21
CA MET A 1 -1.43 5.95 1.01
C MET A 1 -1.43 5.68 -0.48
N LYS A 2 -0.40 5.02 -0.98
CA LYS A 2 -0.28 4.62 -2.39
C LYS A 2 -0.51 3.11 -2.50
N ILE A 3 -1.34 2.70 -3.45
CA ILE A 3 -1.68 1.29 -3.69
C ILE A 3 -1.37 0.97 -5.15
N GLN A 4 -0.53 -0.04 -5.39
CA GLN A 4 -0.20 -0.52 -6.72
C GLN A 4 -0.66 -1.95 -6.89
N LEU A 5 -1.69 -2.17 -7.69
CA LEU A 5 -2.21 -3.48 -8.02
C LEU A 5 -1.30 -4.18 -9.04
N ARG A 6 -1.11 -5.49 -8.82
CA ARG A 6 -0.44 -6.42 -9.71
C ARG A 6 -1.34 -7.63 -9.94
N ASN A 7 -0.92 -8.59 -10.79
CA ASN A 7 -1.73 -9.77 -11.11
C ASN A 7 -2.08 -10.60 -9.86
N ASP A 8 -1.09 -10.85 -9.00
CA ASP A 8 -1.13 -11.79 -7.88
C ASP A 8 -0.72 -11.17 -6.56
N SER A 9 -0.52 -9.87 -6.51
CA SER A 9 -0.09 -9.15 -5.33
C SER A 9 -0.52 -7.68 -5.37
N VAL A 10 -0.42 -7.02 -4.24
CA VAL A 10 -0.59 -5.58 -4.11
C VAL A 10 0.57 -5.00 -3.33
N ILE A 11 1.11 -3.87 -3.81
CA ILE A 11 2.07 -3.07 -3.05
C ILE A 11 1.31 -1.92 -2.41
N ILE A 12 1.47 -1.78 -1.10
CA ILE A 12 0.84 -0.72 -0.32
C ILE A 12 1.93 0.06 0.40
N GLU A 13 1.95 1.36 0.20
CA GLU A 13 3.00 2.24 0.72
C GLU A 13 2.40 3.50 1.33
N GLY A 14 2.98 3.96 2.44
CA GLY A 14 2.56 5.20 3.08
C GLY A 14 2.98 5.32 4.53
N TYR A 15 2.62 6.44 5.14
CA TYR A 15 2.89 6.68 6.55
C TYR A 15 1.85 6.01 7.43
N VAL A 16 2.33 5.21 8.38
CA VAL A 16 1.52 4.57 9.42
C VAL A 16 1.16 5.58 10.50
N ASN A 17 2.12 6.43 10.86
CA ASN A 17 1.92 7.50 11.83
C ASN A 17 2.91 8.64 11.58
N ALA A 18 2.50 9.88 11.85
CA ALA A 18 3.37 11.04 11.83
C ALA A 18 3.92 11.31 13.23
N VAL A 19 5.25 11.47 13.38
CA VAL A 19 5.86 11.84 14.66
C VAL A 19 5.63 13.31 15.00
N GLU A 20 5.73 13.67 16.28
CA GLU A 20 5.51 15.00 16.85
C GLU A 20 4.13 15.62 16.53
N ARG A 21 3.22 14.86 15.95
CA ARG A 21 1.86 15.30 15.63
C ARG A 21 0.89 14.75 16.67
N PRO A 22 0.15 15.61 17.41
CA PRO A 22 -0.87 15.19 18.35
C PRO A 22 -2.01 14.43 17.63
N SER A 23 -2.52 13.39 18.28
CA SER A 23 -3.71 12.67 17.82
C SER A 23 -4.97 13.51 18.04
N LYS A 24 -6.10 13.09 17.44
CA LYS A 24 -7.43 13.48 17.94
C LYS A 24 -7.58 12.99 19.40
N PRO A 25 -8.50 13.55 20.18
CA PRO A 25 -8.78 13.06 21.53
C PRO A 25 -9.06 11.56 21.52
N LEU A 26 -8.39 10.85 22.40
CA LEU A 26 -8.53 9.41 22.65
C LEU A 26 -9.21 9.23 24.01
N LEU A 27 -10.03 8.18 24.15
CA LEU A 27 -10.72 7.88 25.38
C LEU A 27 -10.00 6.79 26.17
N SER A 28 -9.74 7.00 27.45
CA SER A 28 -9.26 5.98 28.37
C SER A 28 -10.24 5.79 29.53
N ARG A 29 -10.02 4.79 30.38
CA ARG A 29 -10.76 4.62 31.62
C ARG A 29 -10.67 5.80 32.59
N PHE A 30 -9.68 6.67 32.36
CA PHE A 30 -9.44 7.86 33.20
C PHE A 30 -9.93 9.15 32.55
N GLY A 31 -10.53 9.09 31.36
CA GLY A 31 -11.00 10.24 30.61
C GLY A 31 -10.33 10.40 29.25
N GLU A 32 -10.58 11.53 28.61
CA GLU A 32 -9.98 11.87 27.32
C GLU A 32 -8.54 12.35 27.49
N PHE A 33 -7.71 12.03 26.52
CA PHE A 33 -6.32 12.46 26.42
C PHE A 33 -5.92 12.61 24.95
N ILE A 34 -4.81 13.30 24.71
CA ILE A 34 -4.17 13.38 23.40
C ILE A 34 -2.85 12.62 23.46
N GLU A 35 -2.48 11.99 22.38
CA GLU A 35 -1.22 11.25 22.28
C GLU A 35 -0.38 11.76 21.11
N LYS A 36 0.93 11.82 21.30
CA LYS A 36 1.89 11.99 20.22
C LYS A 36 3.04 11.02 20.38
N ILE A 37 3.55 10.52 19.26
CA ILE A 37 4.77 9.74 19.21
C ILE A 37 5.93 10.70 18.94
N CYS A 38 6.93 10.67 19.79
CA CYS A 38 8.10 11.53 19.63
C CYS A 38 9.04 10.98 18.55
N ALA A 39 9.74 11.88 17.87
CA ALA A 39 10.74 11.52 16.86
C ALA A 39 11.80 10.57 17.41
N GLY A 40 12.20 9.57 16.62
CA GLY A 40 13.14 8.51 16.97
C GLY A 40 12.53 7.34 17.75
N ALA A 41 11.28 7.41 18.18
CA ALA A 41 10.66 6.33 18.95
C ALA A 41 10.43 5.07 18.11
N PHE A 42 9.96 5.22 16.87
CA PHE A 42 9.79 4.10 15.95
C PHE A 42 11.13 3.54 15.47
N GLY A 43 12.11 4.39 15.17
CA GLY A 43 13.43 3.94 14.74
C GLY A 43 14.08 3.02 15.79
N ARG A 44 14.06 3.43 17.07
CA ARG A 44 14.53 2.58 18.18
C ARG A 44 13.73 1.29 18.32
N ALA A 45 12.41 1.35 18.10
CA ALA A 45 11.57 0.15 18.17
C ALA A 45 11.89 -0.85 17.06
N ILE A 46 12.09 -0.36 15.82
CA ILE A 46 12.47 -1.18 14.66
C ILE A 46 13.82 -1.84 14.88
N GLU A 47 14.81 -1.10 15.39
CA GLU A 47 16.14 -1.65 15.70
C GLU A 47 16.11 -2.76 16.75
N ARG A 48 15.17 -2.71 17.70
CA ARG A 48 15.04 -3.70 18.77
C ARG A 48 14.23 -4.93 18.40
N ASN A 49 13.25 -4.79 17.51
CA ASN A 49 12.37 -5.88 17.15
C ASN A 49 12.69 -6.40 15.75
N ASN A 50 13.17 -7.64 15.68
CA ASN A 50 13.59 -8.28 14.43
C ASN A 50 12.41 -8.78 13.59
N ASP A 51 11.19 -8.83 14.14
CA ASP A 51 10.00 -9.28 13.41
C ASP A 51 8.77 -8.47 13.84
N ILE A 52 8.48 -7.41 13.09
CA ILE A 52 7.26 -6.64 13.23
C ILE A 52 6.27 -7.17 12.20
N ARG A 53 5.09 -7.61 12.68
CA ARG A 53 4.07 -8.22 11.82
C ARG A 53 3.22 -7.18 11.09
N ILE A 54 2.71 -7.56 9.91
CA ILE A 54 1.64 -6.81 9.26
C ILE A 54 0.34 -7.60 9.37
N LEU A 55 -0.70 -6.99 9.93
CA LEU A 55 -1.99 -7.62 10.15
C LEU A 55 -3.08 -6.93 9.33
N LEU A 56 -4.20 -7.62 9.14
CA LEU A 56 -5.44 -6.99 8.69
C LEU A 56 -6.33 -6.70 9.90
N ASN A 57 -6.67 -5.41 10.10
CA ASN A 57 -7.60 -4.96 11.14
C ASN A 57 -7.19 -5.35 12.58
N HIS A 58 -5.90 -5.36 12.93
CA HIS A 58 -5.39 -5.79 14.23
C HIS A 58 -5.80 -7.22 14.62
N ASN A 59 -6.07 -8.07 13.65
CA ASN A 59 -6.46 -9.44 13.90
C ASN A 59 -5.25 -10.38 13.77
N PRO A 60 -4.77 -11.00 14.86
CA PRO A 60 -3.61 -11.90 14.82
C PRO A 60 -3.84 -13.15 13.93
N GLU A 61 -5.10 -13.53 13.68
CA GLU A 61 -5.44 -14.64 12.76
C GLU A 61 -5.34 -14.21 11.28
N ARG A 62 -5.24 -12.92 11.02
CA ARG A 62 -5.08 -12.33 9.68
C ARG A 62 -3.69 -11.71 9.54
N ASP A 63 -2.70 -12.55 9.69
CA ASP A 63 -1.29 -12.23 9.53
C ASP A 63 -0.93 -12.23 8.04
N LEU A 64 -0.42 -11.09 7.55
CA LEU A 64 -0.12 -10.84 6.15
C LEU A 64 1.40 -10.91 5.85
N GLY A 65 2.21 -11.22 6.87
CA GLY A 65 3.67 -11.28 6.78
C GLY A 65 4.36 -10.39 7.81
N GLY A 66 5.62 -10.05 7.58
CA GLY A 66 6.39 -9.24 8.53
C GLY A 66 7.72 -8.76 8.00
N THR A 67 8.47 -8.07 8.85
CA THR A 67 9.80 -7.57 8.50
C THR A 67 10.82 -8.69 8.35
N ALA A 68 10.70 -9.76 9.15
CA ALA A 68 11.61 -10.91 9.08
C ALA A 68 11.41 -11.76 7.83
N THR A 69 10.20 -11.80 7.29
CA THR A 69 9.84 -12.59 6.10
C THR A 69 9.88 -11.78 4.81
N GLY A 70 10.03 -10.44 4.92
CA GLY A 70 10.34 -9.56 3.80
C GLY A 70 9.12 -8.98 3.08
N GLU A 71 7.88 -9.27 3.55
CA GLU A 71 6.68 -8.64 3.01
C GLU A 71 6.51 -7.19 3.48
N LEU A 72 7.14 -6.83 4.61
CA LEU A 72 7.04 -5.52 5.24
C LEU A 72 8.40 -4.86 5.36
N GLU A 73 8.52 -3.64 4.85
CA GLU A 73 9.64 -2.73 5.07
C GLU A 73 9.15 -1.55 5.91
N LEU A 74 9.86 -1.26 7.01
CA LEU A 74 9.55 -0.14 7.90
C LEU A 74 10.76 0.76 8.06
N THR A 75 10.53 2.06 8.02
CA THR A 75 11.54 3.08 8.30
C THR A 75 10.91 4.26 9.03
N GLU A 76 11.65 4.92 9.90
CA GLU A 76 11.27 6.22 10.43
C GLU A 76 12.08 7.29 9.71
N ASP A 77 11.39 8.32 9.23
CA ASP A 77 11.99 9.53 8.67
C ASP A 77 11.53 10.79 9.42
N ALA A 78 11.80 11.97 8.87
CA ALA A 78 11.41 13.24 9.48
C ALA A 78 9.89 13.46 9.56
N ILE A 79 9.09 12.72 8.82
CA ILE A 79 7.62 12.77 8.85
C ILE A 79 7.08 11.79 9.89
N GLY A 80 7.62 10.54 9.91
CA GLY A 80 7.18 9.51 10.84
C GLY A 80 7.47 8.10 10.39
N LEU A 81 6.66 7.15 10.86
CA LEU A 81 6.78 5.74 10.51
C LEU A 81 6.24 5.51 9.11
N HIS A 82 7.13 5.23 8.18
CA HIS A 82 6.81 4.86 6.80
C HIS A 82 6.82 3.33 6.65
N ALA A 83 5.80 2.79 5.98
CA ALA A 83 5.68 1.38 5.67
C ALA A 83 5.57 1.16 4.16
N ARG A 84 6.18 0.10 3.68
CA ARG A 84 5.98 -0.47 2.36
C ARG A 84 5.73 -1.97 2.51
N ALA A 85 4.60 -2.46 2.01
CA ALA A 85 4.22 -3.86 2.11
C ALA A 85 3.93 -4.45 0.73
N VAL A 86 4.34 -5.71 0.52
CA VAL A 86 4.00 -6.52 -0.67
C VAL A 86 3.11 -7.67 -0.20
N ILE A 87 1.84 -7.66 -0.57
CA ILE A 87 0.83 -8.56 -0.03
C ILE A 87 0.22 -9.41 -1.13
N THR A 88 0.13 -10.72 -0.88
CA THR A 88 -0.45 -11.71 -1.78
C THR A 88 -1.80 -12.26 -1.29
N ASP A 89 -2.29 -11.78 -0.14
CA ASP A 89 -3.59 -12.16 0.41
C ASP A 89 -4.72 -11.73 -0.54
N SER A 90 -5.56 -12.68 -0.94
CA SER A 90 -6.61 -12.46 -1.93
C SER A 90 -7.68 -11.47 -1.47
N GLN A 91 -8.01 -11.43 -0.18
CA GLN A 91 -8.97 -10.45 0.36
C GLN A 91 -8.38 -9.03 0.32
N VAL A 92 -7.12 -8.86 0.69
CA VAL A 92 -6.46 -7.54 0.65
C VAL A 92 -6.34 -7.03 -0.79
N ILE A 93 -6.05 -7.93 -1.75
CA ILE A 93 -6.03 -7.59 -3.17
C ILE A 93 -7.43 -7.15 -3.65
N ASP A 94 -8.47 -7.87 -3.24
CA ASP A 94 -9.85 -7.52 -3.56
C ASP A 94 -10.28 -6.20 -2.91
N ASP A 95 -9.98 -6.00 -1.64
CA ASP A 95 -10.21 -4.75 -0.92
C ASP A 95 -9.51 -3.56 -1.59
N ALA A 96 -8.29 -3.76 -2.08
CA ALA A 96 -7.55 -2.75 -2.82
C ALA A 96 -8.22 -2.39 -4.15
N ARG A 97 -8.71 -3.38 -4.91
CA ARG A 97 -9.43 -3.17 -6.17
C ARG A 97 -10.74 -2.41 -6.00
N HIS A 98 -11.43 -2.65 -4.88
CA HIS A 98 -12.72 -2.03 -4.59
C HIS A 98 -12.62 -0.75 -3.73
N ASN A 99 -11.40 -0.23 -3.51
CA ASN A 99 -11.15 0.94 -2.66
C ASN A 99 -11.70 0.76 -1.23
N ASN A 100 -11.62 -0.46 -0.70
CA ASN A 100 -12.08 -0.79 0.65
C ASN A 100 -11.00 -0.57 1.72
N LEU A 101 -9.73 -0.43 1.34
CA LEU A 101 -8.66 -0.11 2.27
C LEU A 101 -8.79 1.36 2.71
N VAL A 102 -8.78 1.60 4.02
CA VAL A 102 -9.03 2.95 4.58
C VAL A 102 -7.81 3.58 5.23
N GLY A 103 -6.77 2.82 5.56
CA GLY A 103 -5.56 3.38 6.14
C GLY A 103 -4.67 2.38 6.87
N TRP A 104 -3.80 2.93 7.69
CA TRP A 104 -2.86 2.21 8.53
C TRP A 104 -3.17 2.43 10.00
N SER A 105 -2.75 1.48 10.82
CA SER A 105 -2.67 1.58 12.27
C SER A 105 -1.47 0.80 12.77
N PHE A 106 -1.18 0.83 14.08
CA PHE A 106 -0.07 0.10 14.68
C PHE A 106 -0.37 -0.29 16.11
N GLY A 107 0.22 -1.40 16.56
CA GLY A 107 0.14 -1.91 17.92
C GLY A 107 1.50 -1.84 18.63
N PHE A 108 1.51 -1.29 19.85
CA PHE A 108 2.73 -1.06 20.61
C PHE A 108 2.50 -1.17 22.11
N THR A 109 3.58 -1.30 22.89
CA THR A 109 3.59 -1.07 24.34
C THR A 109 4.51 0.08 24.67
N ASP A 110 4.16 0.79 25.73
CA ASP A 110 4.92 1.92 26.23
C ASP A 110 6.21 1.47 26.89
N LYS A 111 7.30 2.21 26.64
CA LYS A 111 8.56 2.11 27.39
C LYS A 111 8.88 3.40 28.15
N ASP A 112 8.76 4.53 27.50
CA ASP A 112 8.97 5.85 28.11
C ASP A 112 7.90 6.83 27.64
N VAL A 113 7.09 7.29 28.58
CA VAL A 113 5.97 8.22 28.36
C VAL A 113 6.03 9.37 29.35
N THR A 114 5.86 10.57 28.84
CA THR A 114 5.67 11.77 29.68
C THR A 114 4.25 12.29 29.46
N ILE A 115 3.55 12.61 30.55
CA ILE A 115 2.24 13.24 30.51
C ILE A 115 2.44 14.71 30.89
N ILE A 116 1.96 15.60 30.03
CA ILE A 116 1.96 17.05 30.22
C ILE A 116 0.55 17.58 30.00
N GLU A 117 0.20 18.71 30.60
CA GLU A 117 -1.03 19.41 30.26
C GLU A 117 -0.85 20.12 28.91
N ASP A 118 -1.77 19.86 27.99
CA ASP A 118 -1.82 20.61 26.74
C ASP A 118 -2.64 21.87 26.92
N ASN A 119 -1.97 23.03 26.80
CA ASN A 119 -2.59 24.33 27.02
C ASN A 119 -3.62 24.73 25.94
N GLU A 120 -3.62 24.07 24.79
CA GLU A 120 -4.52 24.39 23.69
C GLU A 120 -5.86 23.67 23.85
N THR A 121 -5.83 22.41 24.24
CA THR A 121 -7.04 21.57 24.37
C THR A 121 -7.52 21.42 25.82
N GLY A 122 -6.65 21.67 26.79
CA GLY A 122 -6.92 21.41 28.22
C GLY A 122 -6.95 19.91 28.56
N LEU A 123 -6.57 19.03 27.63
CA LEU A 123 -6.48 17.58 27.83
C LEU A 123 -5.05 17.19 28.21
N PRO A 124 -4.88 16.08 28.94
CA PRO A 124 -3.55 15.52 29.13
C PRO A 124 -2.94 15.13 27.78
N LEU A 125 -1.74 15.62 27.47
CA LEU A 125 -0.94 15.19 26.32
C LEU A 125 0.06 14.13 26.76
N ARG A 126 -0.09 12.98 26.19
CA ARG A 126 0.76 11.82 26.40
C ARG A 126 1.84 11.79 25.31
N ALA A 127 3.05 12.15 25.65
CA ALA A 127 4.21 12.12 24.76
C ALA A 127 4.94 10.78 24.93
N VAL A 128 4.81 9.90 23.94
CA VAL A 128 5.48 8.59 23.88
C VAL A 128 6.87 8.78 23.31
N ARG A 129 7.90 8.69 24.16
CA ARG A 129 9.29 8.89 23.76
C ARG A 129 9.98 7.60 23.36
N ASP A 130 9.53 6.47 23.91
CA ASP A 130 10.02 5.14 23.54
C ASP A 130 8.89 4.11 23.64
N LEU A 131 8.91 3.12 22.73
CA LEU A 131 7.87 2.11 22.63
C LEU A 131 8.43 0.80 22.07
N ASP A 132 7.76 -0.31 22.33
CA ASP A 132 7.98 -1.56 21.60
C ASP A 132 6.88 -1.74 20.58
N LEU A 133 7.25 -1.75 19.30
CA LEU A 133 6.34 -1.90 18.16
C LEU A 133 6.19 -3.40 17.83
N PHE A 134 4.98 -3.93 17.85
CA PHE A 134 4.71 -5.34 17.59
C PHE A 134 4.14 -5.58 16.20
N GLU A 135 3.26 -4.69 15.74
CA GLU A 135 2.61 -4.83 14.47
C GLU A 135 2.26 -3.47 13.85
N VAL A 136 2.11 -3.49 12.54
CA VAL A 136 1.35 -2.49 11.80
C VAL A 136 0.15 -3.17 11.18
N SER A 137 -0.96 -2.46 11.02
CA SER A 137 -2.17 -3.03 10.45
C SER A 137 -2.68 -2.22 9.27
N LEU A 138 -3.05 -2.96 8.22
CA LEU A 138 -3.94 -2.42 7.21
C LEU A 138 -5.37 -2.43 7.74
N LEU A 139 -6.08 -1.35 7.52
CA LEU A 139 -7.49 -1.24 7.88
C LEU A 139 -8.35 -1.23 6.63
N ASN A 140 -9.42 -2.01 6.64
CA ASN A 140 -10.44 -2.00 5.62
C ASN A 140 -11.79 -1.51 6.19
N ARG A 141 -12.78 -1.30 5.32
CA ARG A 141 -14.10 -0.76 5.70
C ARG A 141 -14.93 -1.71 6.57
N GLU A 142 -14.61 -2.99 6.66
CA GLU A 142 -15.29 -3.93 7.57
C GLU A 142 -15.07 -3.56 9.04
N LYS A 143 -13.91 -2.96 9.33
CA LYS A 143 -13.62 -2.33 10.62
C LYS A 143 -13.50 -0.81 10.50
N THR A 144 -14.37 -0.20 9.70
CA THR A 144 -14.59 1.24 9.88
C THR A 144 -15.00 1.41 11.33
N PRO A 145 -14.22 2.12 12.17
CA PRO A 145 -14.62 2.29 13.55
C PRO A 145 -15.95 3.03 13.52
N ALA A 146 -17.03 2.33 13.92
CA ALA A 146 -18.29 3.01 14.27
C ALA A 146 -18.04 4.09 15.34
N TYR A 147 -16.82 4.19 15.78
CA TYR A 147 -16.27 5.08 16.77
C TYR A 147 -14.91 5.61 16.29
N SER A 148 -14.90 6.69 15.53
CA SER A 148 -13.70 7.52 15.38
C SER A 148 -13.36 8.03 16.79
N GLY A 149 -12.42 7.35 17.46
CA GLY A 149 -11.96 7.72 18.80
C GLY A 149 -12.06 6.66 19.89
N THR A 150 -12.60 5.46 19.62
CA THR A 150 -12.67 4.40 20.63
C THR A 150 -11.88 3.17 20.23
N LEU A 151 -10.57 3.25 20.32
CA LEU A 151 -9.72 2.08 20.50
C LEU A 151 -8.87 2.30 21.75
N VAL A 152 -9.54 2.25 22.89
CA VAL A 152 -8.84 2.10 24.16
C VAL A 152 -9.19 0.73 24.68
N ASN A 153 -8.30 -0.23 24.44
CA ASN A 153 -8.21 -1.36 25.32
C ASN A 153 -7.83 -0.83 26.70
N VAL A 154 -8.71 -1.05 27.67
CA VAL A 154 -8.48 -0.76 29.08
C VAL A 154 -7.10 -1.27 29.46
N ARG A 155 -6.19 -0.37 29.83
CA ARG A 155 -4.84 -0.73 30.25
C ARG A 155 -4.88 -1.50 31.56
N ASP A 156 -4.54 -2.75 31.46
CA ASP A 156 -3.73 -3.45 32.46
C ASP A 156 -2.27 -3.28 32.04
N ASP A 157 -1.31 -3.31 32.98
CA ASP A 157 0.14 -3.08 32.76
C ASP A 157 0.82 -3.98 31.72
N LYS A 158 0.07 -4.75 30.95
CA LYS A 158 0.50 -5.68 29.89
C LYS A 158 -0.27 -5.56 28.59
N SER A 159 -1.13 -4.55 28.40
CA SER A 159 -1.96 -4.43 27.20
C SER A 159 -1.22 -3.75 26.07
N ILE A 160 -1.35 -4.30 24.86
CA ILE A 160 -0.90 -3.68 23.62
C ILE A 160 -1.76 -2.43 23.37
N ASN A 161 -1.11 -1.29 23.18
CA ASN A 161 -1.78 -0.07 22.75
C ASN A 161 -1.94 -0.10 21.23
N ILE A 162 -3.09 0.33 20.74
CA ILE A 162 -3.32 0.57 19.33
C ILE A 162 -3.13 2.05 19.10
N GLY A 163 -2.25 2.42 18.18
CA GLY A 163 -2.01 3.80 17.79
C GLY A 163 -3.25 4.44 17.16
N ALA A 164 -3.32 5.75 17.20
CA ALA A 164 -4.39 6.47 16.52
C ALA A 164 -4.39 6.14 15.04
N VAL A 165 -5.57 5.84 14.49
CA VAL A 165 -5.72 5.56 13.06
C VAL A 165 -5.32 6.80 12.27
N THR A 166 -4.33 6.65 11.39
CA THR A 166 -3.96 7.69 10.44
C THR A 166 -4.78 7.49 9.18
N GLU A 167 -5.83 8.29 9.04
CA GLU A 167 -6.55 8.37 7.77
C GLU A 167 -5.66 9.08 6.76
N PRO A 168 -5.32 8.46 5.62
CA PRO A 168 -4.51 9.11 4.61
C PRO A 168 -5.29 10.29 4.02
N GLU A 169 -4.63 11.41 3.81
CA GLU A 169 -5.22 12.59 3.15
C GLU A 169 -5.68 12.24 1.71
N ALA A 170 -5.02 11.29 1.06
CA ALA A 170 -5.39 10.74 -0.23
C ALA A 170 -4.98 9.27 -0.33
N ILE A 171 -5.79 8.48 -1.04
CA ILE A 171 -5.46 7.12 -1.45
C ILE A 171 -5.31 7.13 -2.97
N GLU A 172 -4.08 6.85 -3.44
CA GLU A 172 -3.79 6.70 -4.86
C GLU A 172 -3.73 5.21 -5.19
N VAL A 173 -4.59 4.76 -6.11
CA VAL A 173 -4.61 3.38 -6.60
C VAL A 173 -4.08 3.36 -8.03
N ILE A 174 -3.03 2.60 -8.28
CA ILE A 174 -2.44 2.38 -9.60
C ILE A 174 -2.68 0.92 -9.96
N ASP A 175 -3.53 0.70 -10.96
CA ASP A 175 -3.73 -0.62 -11.54
C ASP A 175 -2.81 -0.80 -12.74
N SER A 176 -1.63 -1.37 -12.49
CA SER A 176 -0.62 -1.61 -13.55
C SER A 176 -1.06 -2.69 -14.55
N VAL A 177 -2.04 -3.52 -14.19
CA VAL A 177 -2.60 -4.54 -15.09
C VAL A 177 -3.58 -3.90 -16.06
N ALA A 178 -4.53 -3.10 -15.54
CA ALA A 178 -5.49 -2.38 -16.38
C ALA A 178 -4.79 -1.41 -17.33
N GLN A 179 -3.75 -0.70 -16.87
CA GLN A 179 -2.96 0.17 -17.74
C GLN A 179 -2.21 -0.59 -18.84
N ALA A 180 -1.66 -1.77 -18.54
CA ALA A 180 -0.99 -2.60 -19.56
C ALA A 180 -1.99 -3.13 -20.59
N ASP A 181 -3.18 -3.54 -20.17
CA ASP A 181 -4.26 -4.01 -21.05
C ASP A 181 -4.79 -2.89 -21.95
N GLU A 182 -4.96 -1.67 -21.40
CA GLU A 182 -5.37 -0.50 -22.16
C GLU A 182 -4.35 -0.12 -23.24
N ILE A 183 -3.06 -0.06 -22.88
CA ILE A 183 -1.96 0.19 -23.84
C ILE A 183 -1.90 -0.92 -24.89
N ALA A 184 -2.07 -2.19 -24.52
CA ALA A 184 -2.07 -3.30 -25.47
C ALA A 184 -3.23 -3.21 -26.46
N GLN A 185 -4.44 -2.82 -26.01
CA GLN A 185 -5.60 -2.60 -26.87
C GLN A 185 -5.39 -1.41 -27.82
N GLU A 186 -4.82 -0.32 -27.33
CA GLU A 186 -4.53 0.87 -28.13
C GLU A 186 -3.51 0.57 -29.24
N VAL A 187 -2.47 -0.21 -28.93
CA VAL A 187 -1.47 -0.67 -29.89
C VAL A 187 -2.09 -1.60 -30.94
N VAL A 188 -2.94 -2.54 -30.54
CA VAL A 188 -3.64 -3.44 -31.46
C VAL A 188 -4.55 -2.68 -32.40
N GLU A 189 -5.27 -1.66 -31.91
CA GLU A 189 -6.18 -0.87 -32.74
C GLU A 189 -5.41 0.06 -33.69
N ALA A 190 -4.28 0.61 -33.27
CA ALA A 190 -3.38 1.39 -34.12
C ALA A 190 -2.83 0.56 -35.28
N ILE A 191 -2.37 -0.69 -34.99
CA ILE A 191 -1.89 -1.62 -36.02
C ILE A 191 -2.99 -1.96 -37.04
N LYS A 192 -4.21 -2.26 -36.59
CA LYS A 192 -5.36 -2.54 -37.47
C LYS A 192 -5.68 -1.37 -38.39
N THR A 193 -5.59 -0.15 -37.86
CA THR A 193 -5.90 1.08 -38.59
C THR A 193 -4.86 1.35 -39.69
N GLU A 194 -3.58 1.15 -39.38
CA GLU A 194 -2.48 1.30 -40.38
C GLU A 194 -2.56 0.22 -41.47
N THR A 195 -2.78 -1.05 -41.10
CA THR A 195 -2.93 -2.15 -42.08
C THR A 195 -4.12 -1.90 -43.02
N ARG A 196 -5.23 -1.36 -42.51
CA ARG A 196 -6.40 -1.01 -43.35
C ARG A 196 -6.11 0.16 -44.28
N ALA A 197 -5.28 1.12 -43.88
CA ALA A 197 -4.89 2.25 -44.70
C ALA A 197 -3.92 1.86 -45.83
N GLU A 198 -3.01 0.87 -45.58
CA GLU A 198 -2.10 0.35 -46.60
C GLU A 198 -2.82 -0.54 -47.62
N THR A 199 -3.74 -1.42 -47.20
CA THR A 199 -4.56 -2.23 -48.14
C THR A 199 -5.49 -1.37 -49.01
N ALA A 200 -5.95 -0.21 -48.51
CA ALA A 200 -6.71 0.71 -49.31
C ALA A 200 -5.91 1.46 -50.38
N LYS A 201 -4.57 1.54 -50.24
CA LYS A 201 -3.69 2.17 -51.22
C LYS A 201 -3.18 1.20 -52.31
N THR A 202 -3.25 -0.09 -52.06
CA THR A 202 -2.69 -1.13 -53.00
C THR A 202 -3.76 -1.83 -53.85
N GLY A 203 -5.07 -1.50 -53.71
CA GLY A 203 -6.12 -1.84 -54.67
C GLY A 203 -6.08 -3.30 -55.24
N GLY A 204 -5.91 -4.33 -54.41
CA GLY A 204 -5.89 -5.71 -54.86
C GLY A 204 -6.54 -6.63 -53.81
N ALA A 205 -7.57 -7.36 -54.29
CA ALA A 205 -8.28 -8.35 -53.46
C ALA A 205 -7.36 -9.57 -53.24
N GLU A 206 -6.96 -9.81 -51.99
CA GLU A 206 -6.36 -11.06 -51.60
C GLU A 206 -7.13 -11.72 -50.46
N THR A 207 -7.26 -13.06 -50.53
CA THR A 207 -8.06 -13.92 -49.68
C THR A 207 -7.42 -14.20 -48.31
N PRO A 208 -8.14 -14.60 -47.27
CA PRO A 208 -7.68 -14.60 -45.86
C PRO A 208 -6.79 -15.77 -45.45
N ALA A 209 -5.72 -16.06 -46.16
CA ALA A 209 -4.85 -17.20 -45.86
C ALA A 209 -3.39 -16.84 -45.47
N GLU A 210 -2.97 -15.56 -45.41
CA GLU A 210 -1.57 -15.16 -45.17
C GLU A 210 -1.37 -14.20 -44.02
N ILE A 211 -1.90 -14.52 -42.84
CA ILE A 211 -1.69 -13.71 -41.62
C ILE A 211 -0.28 -13.81 -41.03
N ASN A 212 0.58 -14.71 -41.53
CA ASN A 212 1.91 -14.97 -40.96
C ASN A 212 3.07 -14.10 -41.51
N SER A 213 2.93 -13.41 -42.62
CA SER A 213 4.00 -12.57 -43.20
C SER A 213 3.94 -11.12 -42.71
N ASP A 214 2.75 -10.59 -42.39
CA ASP A 214 2.55 -9.20 -42.04
C ASP A 214 2.97 -8.86 -40.60
N THR A 215 2.92 -9.85 -39.70
CA THR A 215 3.46 -9.70 -38.32
C THR A 215 4.96 -9.44 -38.34
N GLN A 216 5.71 -10.01 -39.28
CA GLN A 216 7.15 -9.81 -39.41
C GLN A 216 7.51 -8.43 -40.00
N SER A 217 6.62 -7.83 -40.79
CA SER A 217 6.80 -6.50 -41.36
C SER A 217 6.57 -5.39 -40.29
N CYS A 218 5.61 -5.58 -39.40
CA CYS A 218 5.38 -4.67 -38.28
C CYS A 218 6.54 -4.67 -37.27
N TYR A 219 7.21 -5.82 -37.08
CA TYR A 219 8.38 -5.96 -36.22
C TYR A 219 9.58 -5.12 -36.67
N ASN A 220 9.68 -4.83 -37.94
CA ASN A 220 10.78 -4.06 -38.53
C ASN A 220 10.50 -2.54 -38.63
N ASN A 221 9.30 -2.10 -38.31
CA ASN A 221 8.97 -0.67 -38.29
C ASN A 221 9.58 0.01 -37.06
N SER A 222 10.54 0.92 -37.28
CA SER A 222 11.30 1.60 -36.22
C SER A 222 10.42 2.38 -35.23
N LYS A 223 9.22 2.79 -35.65
CA LYS A 223 8.23 3.54 -34.84
C LYS A 223 7.68 2.69 -33.68
N TYR A 224 7.52 1.38 -33.91
CA TYR A 224 6.94 0.46 -32.90
C TYR A 224 7.99 -0.35 -32.14
N LYS A 225 9.25 -0.29 -32.56
CA LYS A 225 10.34 -1.11 -31.99
C LYS A 225 10.53 -0.87 -30.49
N ASN A 226 10.38 0.38 -30.03
CA ASN A 226 10.49 0.72 -28.61
C ASN A 226 9.30 0.17 -27.81
N ILE A 227 8.07 0.30 -28.33
CA ILE A 227 6.84 -0.18 -27.69
C ILE A 227 6.84 -1.70 -27.59
N ILE A 228 7.26 -2.40 -28.65
CA ILE A 228 7.39 -3.85 -28.67
C ILE A 228 8.47 -4.31 -27.68
N THR A 229 9.57 -3.58 -27.56
CA THR A 229 10.63 -3.87 -26.59
C THR A 229 10.13 -3.70 -25.15
N GLU A 230 9.39 -2.65 -24.85
CA GLU A 230 8.80 -2.43 -23.53
C GLU A 230 7.75 -3.50 -23.18
N LEU A 231 6.90 -3.89 -24.12
CA LEU A 231 5.95 -5.00 -23.95
C LEU A 231 6.65 -6.34 -23.69
N HIS A 232 7.79 -6.60 -24.33
CA HIS A 232 8.59 -7.80 -24.08
C HIS A 232 9.24 -7.76 -22.70
N ILE A 233 9.77 -6.62 -22.27
CA ILE A 233 10.33 -6.43 -20.93
C ILE A 233 9.25 -6.65 -19.86
N LEU A 234 8.06 -6.10 -20.06
CA LEU A 234 6.91 -6.30 -19.16
C LEU A 234 6.48 -7.78 -19.12
N ARG A 235 6.35 -8.43 -20.27
CA ARG A 235 6.01 -9.86 -20.36
C ARG A 235 7.05 -10.76 -19.70
N ASP A 236 8.32 -10.47 -19.86
CA ASP A 236 9.41 -11.28 -19.32
C ASP A 236 9.62 -11.02 -17.83
N SER A 237 9.34 -9.82 -17.32
CA SER A 237 9.28 -9.52 -15.89
C SER A 237 8.13 -10.27 -15.20
N VAL A 238 6.99 -10.43 -15.86
CA VAL A 238 5.84 -11.22 -15.36
C VAL A 238 6.18 -12.72 -15.32
N LYS A 239 7.02 -13.24 -16.25
CA LYS A 239 7.42 -14.65 -16.27
C LYS A 239 8.51 -14.99 -15.25
N THR A 240 9.41 -14.07 -14.94
CA THR A 240 10.48 -14.28 -13.94
C THR A 240 9.97 -14.28 -12.50
N ASN A 241 8.83 -13.66 -12.22
CA ASN A 241 8.17 -13.71 -10.90
C ASN A 241 7.29 -14.97 -10.70
N ARG A 242 7.29 -15.93 -11.62
CA ARG A 242 6.55 -17.20 -11.51
C ARG A 242 7.43 -18.42 -11.12
N ARG A 243 8.61 -18.17 -10.52
CA ARG A 243 9.46 -19.25 -10.00
C ARG A 243 9.77 -19.03 -8.53
#